data_476604179cba367d8ea874d835768333
#
_entry.id   476604179cba367d8ea874d835768333
#
_cell.length_a   1.000
_cell.length_b   1.000
_cell.length_c   1.000
_cell.angle_alpha   90.00
_cell.angle_beta   90.00
_cell.angle_gamma   90.00
#
_symmetry.space_group_name_H-M   'P 1'
#
loop_
_entity.id
_entity.type
_entity.pdbx_description
1 polymer ?
#
loop_
_entity_poly.entity_id
_entity_poly.type
_entity_poly.pdbx_seq_one_letter_code
_entity_poly.pdbx_strand_id
1 'polypeptide(L)'
;MFRFYRKQKFKRLQNTLMLAFLVLSITPVTLIAIFFLQSHSQDLQEQSTSHLVSVRDTKQQQIVDYLQAQESQVMGFVRSELANASGGRFYGLINAFQRLGLDIDEARSNAQQRYIQGSGDQIKTSILPESSSFIGSERYRLLHKRYHNSYQELLKRSDFDDILLVDINGNVAYSIFKRDDYGTNLLTGKYKDSNLGVTFQRLAKDVKDKRKSNEDYTPVIVSDFKDENGKQTAWLGAPIVQQGYLHSYAMFRLPINGITKLIADLNKSSNIQTLLVGDDHLPRSLAHSQESINLSLDVVDKALAGETAVGTFNNTQDQAIIAAYTPIELKYATWALIVELPEKEAFARIHQLEKIFVIVMLTAIILVFVASHYLSNFITSPLLKLTWAAEKVSAGDLDETMINTERKDEIGRLAVSFERMQRSIREKMQLIKSQNGELEDNLKTIQKQNEELQLANKLKDEFLATTSHELRTPLHGMVGIAEALISGANGPIPANQKYQLDIIINSGQRLATLVDDLLDYHKMRYGSLDIKKSAVDLSAATSLVLELSHHLLGNKPIRIINQVPSDLGLVSSDPQRLEQVMYNLVGNAIKYTSEGKIVIS
;
A
#
# COMPACT_ATOMS: atom_id res chain seq x y z
N MET A 1 50.79 49.88 8.63
CA MET A 1 50.58 48.52 9.15
C MET A 1 49.29 48.37 9.96
N PHE A 2 48.92 49.32 10.83
CA PHE A 2 47.69 49.28 11.64
C PHE A 2 46.37 49.27 10.87
N ARG A 3 46.27 49.92 9.71
CA ARG A 3 45.05 49.92 8.86
C ARG A 3 44.74 48.58 8.22
N PHE A 4 45.75 47.74 7.91
CA PHE A 4 45.58 46.44 7.29
C PHE A 4 45.10 45.36 8.27
N TYR A 5 45.65 45.38 9.49
CA TYR A 5 45.31 44.45 10.57
C TYR A 5 43.88 44.66 11.09
N ARG A 6 43.42 45.90 11.10
CA ARG A 6 42.05 46.28 11.48
C ARG A 6 41.00 45.85 10.46
N LYS A 7 41.27 46.00 9.15
CA LYS A 7 40.35 45.52 8.11
C LYS A 7 40.14 44.00 8.15
N GLN A 8 41.12 43.24 8.58
CA GLN A 8 41.03 41.78 8.73
C GLN A 8 40.20 41.39 9.96
N LYS A 9 40.29 42.07 11.09
CA LYS A 9 39.45 41.78 12.26
C LYS A 9 37.98 42.12 12.02
N PHE A 10 37.70 43.19 11.33
CA PHE A 10 36.33 43.60 10.97
C PHE A 10 35.65 42.66 9.96
N LYS A 11 36.39 42.22 8.96
CA LYS A 11 35.89 41.15 8.06
C LYS A 11 35.63 39.84 8.83
N ARG A 12 36.41 39.54 9.84
CA ARG A 12 36.20 38.37 10.71
C ARG A 12 34.89 38.44 11.48
N LEU A 13 34.55 39.57 12.12
CA LEU A 13 33.29 39.71 12.86
C LEU A 13 32.06 39.61 11.95
N GLN A 14 32.11 40.28 10.80
CA GLN A 14 31.07 40.24 9.80
C GLN A 14 30.86 38.81 9.24
N ASN A 15 31.97 38.14 8.92
CA ASN A 15 31.93 36.77 8.44
C ASN A 15 31.48 35.78 9.52
N THR A 16 31.89 35.99 10.78
CA THR A 16 31.48 35.14 11.90
C THR A 16 29.98 35.26 12.19
N LEU A 17 29.45 36.50 12.19
CA LEU A 17 28.01 36.72 12.35
C LEU A 17 27.21 36.15 11.17
N MET A 18 27.71 36.39 9.95
CA MET A 18 27.09 35.80 8.74
C MET A 18 27.08 34.27 8.80
N LEU A 19 28.20 33.69 9.23
CA LEU A 19 28.33 32.22 9.36
C LEU A 19 27.48 31.69 10.50
N ALA A 20 27.38 32.38 11.62
CA ALA A 20 26.52 32.01 12.74
C ALA A 20 25.04 32.07 12.35
N PHE A 21 24.60 33.11 11.65
CA PHE A 21 23.24 33.20 11.13
C PHE A 21 22.95 32.12 10.08
N LEU A 22 23.91 31.85 9.19
CA LEU A 22 23.80 30.76 8.21
C LEU A 22 23.64 29.40 8.89
N VAL A 23 24.51 29.07 9.83
CA VAL A 23 24.46 27.81 10.58
C VAL A 23 23.16 27.70 11.37
N LEU A 24 22.77 28.74 12.10
CA LEU A 24 21.58 28.74 12.95
C LEU A 24 20.29 28.60 12.13
N SER A 25 20.26 29.16 10.92
CA SER A 25 19.08 29.09 10.04
C SER A 25 19.03 27.83 9.17
N ILE A 26 20.16 27.36 8.64
CA ILE A 26 20.23 26.24 7.72
C ILE A 26 20.16 24.90 8.48
N THR A 27 20.81 24.80 9.65
CA THR A 27 20.85 23.52 10.39
C THR A 27 19.47 22.99 10.77
N PRO A 28 18.55 23.77 11.36
CA PRO A 28 17.19 23.27 11.67
C PRO A 28 16.42 22.90 10.41
N VAL A 29 16.51 23.70 9.36
CA VAL A 29 15.82 23.43 8.09
C VAL A 29 16.34 22.15 7.46
N THR A 30 17.66 21.94 7.48
CA THR A 30 18.28 20.73 6.94
C THR A 30 17.90 19.49 7.73
N LEU A 31 17.89 19.58 9.07
CA LEU A 31 17.50 18.48 9.95
C LEU A 31 16.02 18.09 9.76
N ILE A 32 15.14 19.08 9.75
CA ILE A 32 13.70 18.86 9.49
C ILE A 32 13.52 18.24 8.11
N ALA A 33 14.28 18.71 7.17
CA ALA A 33 14.31 18.26 5.80
C ALA A 33 14.68 16.79 5.66
N ILE A 34 15.81 16.42 6.22
CA ILE A 34 16.30 15.03 6.21
C ILE A 34 15.29 14.13 6.93
N PHE A 35 14.81 14.56 8.10
CA PHE A 35 13.80 13.79 8.84
C PHE A 35 12.51 13.59 8.05
N PHE A 36 12.00 14.66 7.41
CA PHE A 36 10.79 14.58 6.59
C PHE A 36 10.96 13.67 5.39
N LEU A 37 12.09 13.81 4.65
CA LEU A 37 12.38 12.94 3.51
C LEU A 37 12.50 11.47 3.93
N GLN A 38 13.21 11.20 5.02
CA GLN A 38 13.42 9.84 5.50
C GLN A 38 12.12 9.21 6.00
N SER A 39 11.32 9.94 6.79
CA SER A 39 10.03 9.48 7.28
C SER A 39 9.04 9.25 6.13
N HIS A 40 8.95 10.22 5.22
CA HIS A 40 7.99 10.13 4.12
C HIS A 40 8.38 9.08 3.06
N SER A 41 9.66 8.86 2.85
CA SER A 41 10.17 7.78 1.99
C SER A 41 9.81 6.41 2.56
N GLN A 42 9.97 6.20 3.85
CA GLN A 42 9.57 4.95 4.51
C GLN A 42 8.06 4.71 4.43
N ASP A 43 7.25 5.73 4.74
CA ASP A 43 5.80 5.64 4.68
C ASP A 43 5.29 5.30 3.26
N LEU A 44 5.87 5.93 2.25
CA LEU A 44 5.50 5.65 0.85
C LEU A 44 5.94 4.27 0.38
N GLN A 45 7.10 3.80 0.84
CA GLN A 45 7.57 2.44 0.54
C GLN A 45 6.65 1.41 1.20
N GLU A 46 6.30 1.60 2.46
CA GLU A 46 5.38 0.72 3.18
C GLU A 46 3.96 0.75 2.57
N GLN A 47 3.49 1.91 2.16
CA GLN A 47 2.21 2.06 1.46
C GLN A 47 2.22 1.35 0.10
N SER A 48 3.31 1.47 -0.68
CA SER A 48 3.43 0.81 -1.98
C SER A 48 3.47 -0.71 -1.83
N THR A 49 4.24 -1.23 -0.87
CA THR A 49 4.29 -2.67 -0.60
C THR A 49 2.96 -3.20 -0.08
N SER A 50 2.30 -2.50 0.84
CA SER A 50 0.97 -2.87 1.35
C SER A 50 -0.08 -2.87 0.24
N HIS A 51 0.00 -1.93 -0.68
CA HIS A 51 -0.91 -1.88 -1.83
C HIS A 51 -0.71 -3.09 -2.75
N LEU A 52 0.54 -3.45 -3.08
CA LEU A 52 0.84 -4.64 -3.89
C LEU A 52 0.35 -5.93 -3.21
N VAL A 53 0.56 -6.06 -1.90
CA VAL A 53 0.04 -7.18 -1.12
C VAL A 53 -1.48 -7.26 -1.19
N SER A 54 -2.17 -6.13 -1.00
CA SER A 54 -3.65 -6.08 -1.10
C SER A 54 -4.17 -6.46 -2.49
N VAL A 55 -3.49 -5.99 -3.54
CA VAL A 55 -3.82 -6.36 -4.92
C VAL A 55 -3.60 -7.85 -5.15
N ARG A 56 -2.46 -8.41 -4.71
CA ARG A 56 -2.14 -9.83 -4.77
C ARG A 56 -3.21 -10.68 -4.10
N ASP A 57 -3.55 -10.37 -2.85
CA ASP A 57 -4.52 -11.13 -2.07
C ASP A 57 -5.92 -11.05 -2.68
N THR A 58 -6.30 -9.88 -3.18
CA THR A 58 -7.56 -9.70 -3.88
C THR A 58 -7.61 -10.53 -5.17
N LYS A 59 -6.52 -10.53 -5.94
CA LYS A 59 -6.45 -11.31 -7.18
C LYS A 59 -6.39 -12.81 -6.92
N GLN A 60 -5.65 -13.23 -5.91
CA GLN A 60 -5.63 -14.62 -5.48
C GLN A 60 -7.04 -15.10 -5.15
N GLN A 61 -7.77 -14.35 -4.34
CA GLN A 61 -9.15 -14.69 -3.96
C GLN A 61 -10.09 -14.72 -5.18
N GLN A 62 -9.99 -13.72 -6.06
CA GLN A 62 -10.80 -13.68 -7.28
C GLN A 62 -10.57 -14.89 -8.19
N ILE A 63 -9.31 -15.32 -8.35
CA ILE A 63 -8.97 -16.48 -9.17
C ILE A 63 -9.47 -17.77 -8.52
N VAL A 64 -9.28 -17.92 -7.21
CA VAL A 64 -9.77 -19.07 -6.45
C VAL A 64 -11.30 -19.15 -6.51
N ASP A 65 -11.99 -18.04 -6.25
CA ASP A 65 -13.45 -17.98 -6.31
C ASP A 65 -13.99 -18.30 -7.70
N TYR A 66 -13.31 -17.79 -8.75
CA TYR A 66 -13.66 -18.11 -10.13
C TYR A 66 -13.55 -19.61 -10.40
N LEU A 67 -12.43 -20.24 -10.02
CA LEU A 67 -12.24 -21.68 -10.23
C LEU A 67 -13.24 -22.51 -9.43
N GLN A 68 -13.50 -22.13 -8.17
CA GLN A 68 -14.54 -22.80 -7.36
C GLN A 68 -15.94 -22.64 -7.96
N ALA A 69 -16.23 -21.48 -8.56
CA ALA A 69 -17.49 -21.28 -9.27
C ALA A 69 -17.59 -22.21 -10.50
N GLN A 70 -16.49 -22.37 -11.27
CA GLN A 70 -16.46 -23.31 -12.39
C GLN A 70 -16.64 -24.77 -11.91
N GLU A 71 -15.94 -25.17 -10.84
CA GLU A 71 -16.12 -26.50 -10.25
C GLU A 71 -17.57 -26.73 -9.78
N SER A 72 -18.17 -25.72 -9.15
CA SER A 72 -19.58 -25.77 -8.70
C SER A 72 -20.56 -25.92 -9.87
N GLN A 73 -20.29 -25.24 -10.99
CA GLN A 73 -21.09 -25.40 -12.22
C GLN A 73 -20.97 -26.81 -12.78
N VAL A 74 -19.75 -27.36 -12.84
CA VAL A 74 -19.54 -28.76 -13.29
C VAL A 74 -20.24 -29.72 -12.35
N MET A 75 -20.14 -29.53 -11.05
CA MET A 75 -20.83 -30.36 -10.06
C MET A 75 -22.36 -30.28 -10.18
N GLY A 76 -22.89 -29.08 -10.38
CA GLY A 76 -24.31 -28.87 -10.63
C GLY A 76 -24.78 -29.59 -11.90
N PHE A 77 -23.96 -29.53 -12.95
CA PHE A 77 -24.28 -30.25 -14.20
C PHE A 77 -24.29 -31.76 -13.99
N VAL A 78 -23.25 -32.38 -13.46
CA VAL A 78 -23.18 -33.85 -13.36
C VAL A 78 -24.27 -34.45 -12.45
N ARG A 79 -24.85 -33.64 -11.57
CA ARG A 79 -25.99 -33.99 -10.74
C ARG A 79 -27.36 -33.73 -11.41
N SER A 80 -27.36 -33.02 -12.55
CA SER A 80 -28.60 -32.66 -13.23
C SER A 80 -29.26 -33.84 -13.92
N GLU A 81 -30.57 -33.70 -14.16
CA GLU A 81 -31.31 -34.68 -14.97
C GLU A 81 -30.76 -34.76 -16.40
N LEU A 82 -30.29 -33.63 -16.96
CA LEU A 82 -29.71 -33.62 -18.30
C LEU A 82 -28.47 -34.50 -18.37
N ALA A 83 -27.54 -34.40 -17.44
CA ALA A 83 -26.33 -35.22 -17.41
C ALA A 83 -26.69 -36.72 -17.22
N ASN A 84 -27.60 -37.01 -16.32
CA ASN A 84 -28.04 -38.39 -16.04
C ASN A 84 -28.75 -39.01 -17.22
N ALA A 85 -29.63 -38.29 -17.92
CA ALA A 85 -30.37 -38.80 -19.05
C ALA A 85 -29.49 -38.94 -20.30
N SER A 86 -28.61 -37.96 -20.57
CA SER A 86 -27.77 -37.97 -21.77
C SER A 86 -26.51 -38.81 -21.59
N GLY A 87 -25.89 -38.80 -20.42
CA GLY A 87 -24.68 -39.57 -20.07
C GLY A 87 -24.97 -41.00 -19.62
N GLY A 88 -26.23 -41.39 -19.52
CA GLY A 88 -26.65 -42.71 -19.06
C GLY A 88 -26.13 -43.85 -19.93
N ARG A 89 -25.61 -44.90 -19.28
CA ARG A 89 -24.97 -46.05 -19.92
C ARG A 89 -25.93 -46.87 -20.79
N PHE A 90 -27.21 -46.88 -20.44
CA PHE A 90 -28.17 -47.78 -21.12
C PHE A 90 -29.02 -47.11 -22.19
N TYR A 91 -29.37 -45.85 -22.03
CA TYR A 91 -30.32 -45.14 -22.90
C TYR A 91 -29.86 -43.79 -23.40
N GLY A 92 -28.73 -43.27 -22.91
CA GLY A 92 -28.19 -41.94 -23.26
C GLY A 92 -27.33 -41.94 -24.54
N LEU A 93 -26.67 -40.82 -24.75
CA LEU A 93 -25.73 -40.60 -25.87
C LEU A 93 -24.57 -41.60 -25.86
N ILE A 94 -24.09 -41.97 -24.68
CA ILE A 94 -23.02 -42.95 -24.50
C ILE A 94 -23.40 -44.29 -25.12
N ASN A 95 -24.57 -44.80 -24.78
CA ASN A 95 -25.05 -46.08 -25.33
C ASN A 95 -25.31 -46.00 -26.85
N ALA A 96 -25.86 -44.87 -27.29
CA ALA A 96 -26.10 -44.68 -28.71
C ALA A 96 -24.82 -44.60 -29.52
N PHE A 97 -23.78 -43.97 -28.98
CA PHE A 97 -22.44 -43.90 -29.57
C PHE A 97 -21.81 -45.29 -29.71
N GLN A 98 -21.85 -46.12 -28.66
CA GLN A 98 -21.32 -47.49 -28.69
C GLN A 98 -21.99 -48.37 -29.72
N ARG A 99 -23.22 -48.03 -30.16
CA ARG A 99 -23.98 -48.75 -31.20
C ARG A 99 -23.82 -48.17 -32.61
N LEU A 100 -22.89 -47.23 -32.82
CA LEU A 100 -22.57 -46.69 -34.14
C LEU A 100 -21.75 -47.67 -35.01
N GLY A 101 -21.41 -48.85 -34.50
CA GLY A 101 -20.73 -49.91 -35.16
C GLY A 101 -21.05 -51.27 -34.52
N LEU A 102 -20.51 -52.34 -35.06
CA LEU A 102 -20.60 -53.69 -34.49
C LEU A 102 -19.74 -53.84 -33.23
N ASP A 103 -18.66 -53.08 -33.18
CA ASP A 103 -17.79 -52.96 -32.03
C ASP A 103 -17.44 -51.48 -31.76
N ILE A 104 -16.64 -51.22 -30.69
CA ILE A 104 -16.30 -49.87 -30.27
C ILE A 104 -15.32 -49.18 -31.21
N ASP A 105 -14.45 -49.92 -31.90
CA ASP A 105 -13.48 -49.37 -32.84
C ASP A 105 -14.15 -48.92 -34.12
N GLU A 106 -15.09 -49.71 -34.61
CA GLU A 106 -15.97 -49.36 -35.72
C GLU A 106 -16.84 -48.16 -35.35
N ALA A 107 -17.42 -48.14 -34.15
CA ALA A 107 -18.24 -47.01 -33.66
C ALA A 107 -17.42 -45.70 -33.62
N ARG A 108 -16.18 -45.74 -33.17
CA ARG A 108 -15.28 -44.58 -33.18
C ARG A 108 -14.96 -44.14 -34.61
N SER A 109 -14.60 -45.08 -35.48
CA SER A 109 -14.32 -44.80 -36.89
C SER A 109 -15.51 -44.17 -37.60
N ASN A 110 -16.68 -44.72 -37.42
CA ASN A 110 -17.93 -44.21 -37.98
C ASN A 110 -18.27 -42.81 -37.45
N ALA A 111 -18.04 -42.56 -36.13
CA ALA A 111 -18.25 -41.26 -35.53
C ALA A 111 -17.30 -40.20 -36.12
N GLN A 112 -16.02 -40.52 -36.24
CA GLN A 112 -15.01 -39.59 -36.78
C GLN A 112 -15.24 -39.32 -38.27
N GLN A 113 -15.44 -40.35 -39.07
CA GLN A 113 -15.61 -40.20 -40.50
C GLN A 113 -16.85 -39.37 -40.86
N ARG A 114 -17.95 -39.53 -40.12
CA ARG A 114 -19.20 -38.87 -40.48
C ARG A 114 -19.41 -37.51 -39.83
N TYR A 115 -18.95 -37.34 -38.61
CA TYR A 115 -19.26 -36.12 -37.85
C TYR A 115 -18.11 -35.14 -37.80
N ILE A 116 -16.88 -35.55 -38.09
CA ILE A 116 -15.71 -34.66 -38.21
C ILE A 116 -15.35 -34.44 -39.68
N GLN A 117 -15.16 -35.56 -40.44
CA GLN A 117 -14.65 -35.51 -41.81
C GLN A 117 -15.70 -35.15 -42.86
N GLY A 118 -16.99 -35.42 -42.59
CA GLY A 118 -18.11 -35.12 -43.50
C GLY A 118 -18.61 -33.68 -43.47
N SER A 119 -18.10 -32.87 -42.61
CA SER A 119 -18.52 -31.48 -42.43
C SER A 119 -17.41 -30.53 -42.81
N GLY A 120 -17.53 -29.89 -43.99
CA GLY A 120 -16.74 -28.68 -44.26
C GLY A 120 -16.94 -27.65 -43.12
N ASP A 121 -16.12 -26.61 -43.03
CA ASP A 121 -15.98 -25.66 -41.93
C ASP A 121 -17.27 -25.05 -41.33
N GLN A 122 -18.41 -25.23 -41.94
CA GLN A 122 -19.69 -24.64 -41.50
C GLN A 122 -20.57 -25.54 -40.61
N ILE A 123 -20.26 -26.84 -40.43
CA ILE A 123 -21.21 -27.77 -39.77
C ILE A 123 -20.64 -28.42 -38.50
N LYS A 124 -19.63 -27.87 -37.89
CA LYS A 124 -19.16 -28.41 -36.62
C LYS A 124 -20.18 -28.27 -35.47
N THR A 125 -21.34 -27.65 -35.70
CA THR A 125 -22.08 -27.13 -34.57
C THR A 125 -23.52 -27.59 -34.36
N SER A 126 -24.33 -27.90 -35.33
CA SER A 126 -25.75 -27.97 -34.98
C SER A 126 -26.59 -29.10 -35.54
N ILE A 127 -26.26 -29.66 -36.67
CA ILE A 127 -27.14 -30.65 -37.28
C ILE A 127 -26.32 -31.85 -37.79
N LEU A 128 -26.58 -33.04 -37.24
CA LEU A 128 -26.02 -34.26 -37.77
C LEU A 128 -26.64 -34.54 -39.17
N PRO A 129 -25.86 -35.00 -40.17
CA PRO A 129 -26.37 -35.27 -41.51
C PRO A 129 -27.56 -36.25 -41.49
N GLU A 130 -28.62 -35.93 -42.24
CA GLU A 130 -29.82 -36.77 -42.30
C GLU A 130 -29.59 -38.09 -43.06
N SER A 131 -28.53 -38.18 -43.85
CA SER A 131 -28.27 -39.31 -44.76
C SER A 131 -27.27 -40.33 -44.22
N SER A 132 -27.50 -40.91 -43.07
CA SER A 132 -26.61 -41.95 -42.54
C SER A 132 -27.33 -43.29 -42.39
N SER A 133 -27.06 -44.22 -43.27
CA SER A 133 -27.65 -45.54 -43.30
C SER A 133 -26.83 -46.66 -42.66
N PHE A 134 -26.09 -46.37 -41.55
CA PHE A 134 -25.35 -47.39 -40.83
C PHE A 134 -25.99 -47.74 -39.47
N ILE A 135 -25.63 -48.91 -38.96
CA ILE A 135 -26.18 -49.42 -37.69
C ILE A 135 -26.09 -48.41 -36.57
N GLY A 136 -27.21 -48.11 -35.90
CA GLY A 136 -27.28 -47.24 -34.75
C GLY A 136 -27.26 -45.72 -35.02
N SER A 137 -27.02 -45.28 -36.26
CA SER A 137 -26.91 -43.85 -36.61
C SER A 137 -28.19 -43.07 -36.33
N GLU A 138 -29.35 -43.64 -36.63
CA GLU A 138 -30.64 -42.99 -36.41
C GLU A 138 -30.88 -42.72 -34.90
N ARG A 139 -30.58 -43.70 -34.05
CA ARG A 139 -30.73 -43.55 -32.61
C ARG A 139 -29.81 -42.47 -32.06
N TYR A 140 -28.55 -42.45 -32.50
CA TYR A 140 -27.61 -41.41 -32.08
C TYR A 140 -28.08 -40.01 -32.52
N ARG A 141 -28.55 -39.88 -33.77
CA ARG A 141 -29.09 -38.65 -34.33
C ARG A 141 -30.29 -38.13 -33.53
N LEU A 142 -31.25 -39.01 -33.19
CA LEU A 142 -32.43 -38.64 -32.40
C LEU A 142 -32.06 -38.17 -30.98
N LEU A 143 -31.17 -38.89 -30.31
CA LEU A 143 -30.72 -38.49 -28.97
C LEU A 143 -29.87 -37.23 -29.02
N HIS A 144 -29.02 -37.08 -30.03
CA HIS A 144 -28.29 -35.85 -30.26
C HIS A 144 -29.25 -34.67 -30.43
N LYS A 145 -30.21 -34.74 -31.31
CA LYS A 145 -31.24 -33.72 -31.52
C LYS A 145 -31.99 -33.37 -30.23
N ARG A 146 -32.27 -34.38 -29.39
CA ARG A 146 -32.96 -34.19 -28.11
C ARG A 146 -32.16 -33.39 -27.10
N TYR A 147 -30.87 -33.65 -26.97
CA TYR A 147 -30.05 -33.10 -25.89
C TYR A 147 -29.16 -31.94 -26.32
N HIS A 148 -28.78 -31.86 -27.60
CA HIS A 148 -27.78 -30.91 -28.09
C HIS A 148 -28.15 -29.44 -27.82
N ASN A 149 -29.39 -29.04 -28.00
CA ASN A 149 -29.85 -27.69 -27.74
C ASN A 149 -29.70 -27.32 -26.24
N SER A 150 -29.99 -28.26 -25.35
CA SER A 150 -29.81 -28.04 -23.90
C SER A 150 -28.34 -27.85 -23.51
N TYR A 151 -27.45 -28.60 -24.17
CA TYR A 151 -25.99 -28.40 -24.00
C TYR A 151 -25.52 -27.07 -24.57
N GLN A 152 -26.02 -26.64 -25.71
CA GLN A 152 -25.71 -25.35 -26.28
C GLN A 152 -26.19 -24.20 -25.38
N GLU A 153 -27.38 -24.29 -24.81
CA GLU A 153 -27.91 -23.28 -23.88
C GLU A 153 -27.10 -23.24 -22.57
N LEU A 154 -26.65 -24.39 -22.07
CA LEU A 154 -25.76 -24.46 -20.93
C LEU A 154 -24.44 -23.76 -21.24
N LEU A 155 -23.85 -24.04 -22.41
CA LEU A 155 -22.59 -23.44 -22.82
C LEU A 155 -22.68 -21.92 -22.94
N LYS A 156 -23.76 -21.38 -23.52
CA LYS A 156 -24.00 -19.94 -23.65
C LYS A 156 -24.05 -19.21 -22.30
N ARG A 157 -24.42 -19.92 -21.23
CA ARG A 157 -24.56 -19.37 -19.86
C ARG A 157 -23.33 -19.63 -18.98
N SER A 158 -22.29 -20.24 -19.53
CA SER A 158 -21.07 -20.61 -18.83
C SER A 158 -19.86 -20.04 -19.54
N ASP A 159 -18.73 -20.06 -18.87
CA ASP A 159 -17.43 -19.67 -19.45
C ASP A 159 -16.76 -20.81 -20.22
N PHE A 160 -17.37 -21.99 -20.26
CA PHE A 160 -16.85 -23.13 -21.01
C PHE A 160 -17.01 -22.94 -22.52
N ASP A 161 -16.09 -23.52 -23.29
CA ASP A 161 -16.16 -23.47 -24.76
C ASP A 161 -16.38 -24.84 -25.41
N ASP A 162 -16.46 -25.92 -24.63
CA ASP A 162 -16.98 -27.23 -25.07
C ASP A 162 -17.36 -28.10 -23.86
N ILE A 163 -18.24 -29.06 -24.09
CA ILE A 163 -18.63 -30.08 -23.13
C ILE A 163 -18.60 -31.45 -23.84
N LEU A 164 -17.83 -32.37 -23.27
CA LEU A 164 -17.69 -33.72 -23.77
C LEU A 164 -18.31 -34.72 -22.80
N LEU A 165 -18.93 -35.76 -23.32
CA LEU A 165 -19.27 -36.96 -22.57
C LEU A 165 -18.34 -38.10 -22.96
N VAL A 166 -17.68 -38.67 -21.96
CA VAL A 166 -16.71 -39.76 -22.13
C VAL A 166 -17.22 -40.98 -21.42
N ASP A 167 -17.19 -42.12 -22.08
CA ASP A 167 -17.60 -43.38 -21.46
C ASP A 167 -16.57 -43.87 -20.42
N ILE A 168 -16.94 -44.91 -19.68
CA ILE A 168 -16.08 -45.51 -18.64
C ILE A 168 -14.78 -46.09 -19.16
N ASN A 169 -14.71 -46.37 -20.48
CA ASN A 169 -13.55 -46.93 -21.19
C ASN A 169 -12.68 -45.83 -21.86
N GLY A 170 -13.05 -44.55 -21.70
CA GLY A 170 -12.30 -43.41 -22.22
C GLY A 170 -12.69 -42.99 -23.64
N ASN A 171 -13.78 -43.51 -24.22
CA ASN A 171 -14.22 -43.09 -25.55
C ASN A 171 -15.02 -41.78 -25.46
N VAL A 172 -14.68 -40.80 -26.27
CA VAL A 172 -15.40 -39.52 -26.38
C VAL A 172 -16.65 -39.71 -27.21
N ALA A 173 -17.76 -39.94 -26.54
CA ALA A 173 -19.04 -40.33 -27.17
C ALA A 173 -19.89 -39.12 -27.61
N TYR A 174 -19.66 -37.95 -27.06
CA TYR A 174 -20.32 -36.70 -27.39
C TYR A 174 -19.40 -35.52 -27.18
N SER A 175 -19.47 -34.51 -28.02
CA SER A 175 -18.91 -33.16 -27.87
C SER A 175 -19.89 -32.20 -28.53
N ILE A 176 -20.00 -30.99 -28.02
CA ILE A 176 -20.88 -29.98 -28.65
C ILE A 176 -20.35 -29.62 -30.03
N PHE A 177 -19.06 -29.37 -30.16
CA PHE A 177 -18.45 -28.91 -31.42
C PHE A 177 -17.84 -30.03 -32.27
N LYS A 178 -17.79 -31.27 -31.74
CA LYS A 178 -17.23 -32.44 -32.45
C LYS A 178 -15.87 -32.14 -33.08
N ARG A 179 -14.96 -31.64 -32.27
CA ARG A 179 -13.57 -31.39 -32.66
C ARG A 179 -12.85 -32.73 -32.91
N ASP A 180 -11.58 -32.69 -33.27
CA ASP A 180 -10.77 -33.85 -33.60
C ASP A 180 -10.63 -34.88 -32.46
N ASP A 181 -10.95 -34.51 -31.24
CA ASP A 181 -11.01 -35.38 -30.06
C ASP A 181 -12.28 -36.23 -29.99
N TYR A 182 -13.35 -35.82 -30.68
CA TYR A 182 -14.60 -36.59 -30.74
C TYR A 182 -14.40 -37.98 -31.41
N GLY A 183 -14.98 -38.99 -30.83
CA GLY A 183 -14.83 -40.37 -31.31
C GLY A 183 -13.46 -41.00 -31.09
N THR A 184 -12.56 -40.31 -30.32
CA THR A 184 -11.26 -40.88 -29.94
C THR A 184 -11.31 -41.56 -28.57
N ASN A 185 -10.26 -42.30 -28.23
CA ASN A 185 -10.13 -42.88 -26.90
C ASN A 185 -9.03 -42.14 -26.11
N LEU A 186 -9.37 -41.66 -24.93
CA LEU A 186 -8.48 -40.87 -24.08
C LEU A 186 -7.47 -41.70 -23.26
N LEU A 187 -7.61 -43.04 -23.27
CA LEU A 187 -6.68 -43.96 -22.61
C LEU A 187 -5.63 -44.52 -23.57
N THR A 188 -6.03 -44.80 -24.83
CA THR A 188 -5.19 -45.51 -25.80
C THR A 188 -5.03 -44.76 -27.13
N GLY A 189 -5.87 -43.75 -27.40
CA GLY A 189 -5.91 -43.05 -28.68
C GLY A 189 -4.89 -41.91 -28.78
N LYS A 190 -4.99 -41.16 -29.89
CA LYS A 190 -4.11 -40.03 -30.24
C LYS A 190 -4.00 -38.97 -29.12
N TYR A 191 -5.08 -38.78 -28.37
CA TYR A 191 -5.17 -37.71 -27.33
C TYR A 191 -4.85 -38.20 -25.92
N LYS A 192 -4.32 -39.42 -25.74
CA LYS A 192 -3.99 -39.99 -24.42
C LYS A 192 -3.00 -39.13 -23.62
N ASP A 193 -2.03 -38.52 -24.29
CA ASP A 193 -1.00 -37.69 -23.70
C ASP A 193 -1.34 -36.18 -23.78
N SER A 194 -2.51 -35.81 -24.32
CA SER A 194 -3.00 -34.43 -24.33
C SER A 194 -3.47 -34.00 -22.93
N ASN A 195 -3.66 -32.71 -22.73
CA ASN A 195 -4.19 -32.16 -21.47
C ASN A 195 -5.55 -32.82 -21.13
N LEU A 196 -6.44 -32.98 -22.12
CA LEU A 196 -7.70 -33.69 -21.97
C LEU A 196 -7.49 -35.15 -21.52
N GLY A 197 -6.62 -35.90 -22.21
CA GLY A 197 -6.35 -37.31 -21.92
C GLY A 197 -5.76 -37.52 -20.53
N VAL A 198 -4.76 -36.75 -20.17
CA VAL A 198 -4.14 -36.79 -18.83
C VAL A 198 -5.14 -36.45 -17.73
N THR A 199 -5.97 -35.44 -17.95
CA THR A 199 -7.02 -35.04 -16.99
C THR A 199 -8.04 -36.12 -16.80
N PHE A 200 -8.49 -36.73 -17.89
CA PHE A 200 -9.41 -37.87 -17.84
C PHE A 200 -8.82 -39.08 -17.13
N GLN A 201 -7.56 -39.44 -17.39
CA GLN A 201 -6.87 -40.56 -16.74
C GLN A 201 -6.75 -40.33 -15.22
N ARG A 202 -6.41 -39.11 -14.80
CA ARG A 202 -6.36 -38.72 -13.39
C ARG A 202 -7.73 -38.86 -12.73
N LEU A 203 -8.79 -38.33 -13.41
CA LEU A 203 -10.17 -38.45 -12.94
C LEU A 203 -10.61 -39.88 -12.80
N ALA A 204 -10.40 -40.68 -13.82
CA ALA A 204 -10.81 -42.10 -13.84
C ALA A 204 -10.08 -42.90 -12.75
N LYS A 205 -8.79 -42.61 -12.53
CA LYS A 205 -7.99 -43.22 -11.45
C LYS A 205 -8.52 -42.80 -10.06
N ASP A 206 -8.72 -41.50 -9.83
CA ASP A 206 -9.20 -40.98 -8.56
C ASP A 206 -10.58 -41.54 -8.19
N VAL A 207 -11.50 -41.60 -9.17
CA VAL A 207 -12.83 -42.22 -9.01
C VAL A 207 -12.72 -43.71 -8.71
N LYS A 208 -11.82 -44.45 -9.39
CA LYS A 208 -11.60 -45.86 -9.15
C LYS A 208 -11.03 -46.18 -7.78
N ASP A 209 -10.05 -45.37 -7.35
CA ASP A 209 -9.35 -45.58 -6.09
C ASP A 209 -10.25 -45.26 -4.87
N LYS A 210 -11.02 -44.16 -4.94
CA LYS A 210 -11.89 -43.76 -3.85
C LYS A 210 -13.22 -44.54 -3.78
N ARG A 211 -13.72 -45.04 -4.89
CA ARG A 211 -14.89 -45.97 -4.88
C ARG A 211 -14.59 -47.30 -4.22
N LYS A 212 -13.33 -47.73 -4.19
CA LYS A 212 -12.93 -48.91 -3.40
C LYS A 212 -13.04 -48.69 -1.90
N SER A 213 -13.06 -47.45 -1.43
CA SER A 213 -13.17 -47.06 -0.01
C SER A 213 -14.63 -46.81 0.45
N ASN A 214 -15.63 -47.13 -0.39
CA ASN A 214 -17.06 -46.98 -0.07
C ASN A 214 -17.55 -45.56 0.18
N GLU A 215 -16.83 -44.54 -0.33
CA GLU A 215 -17.24 -43.15 -0.26
C GLU A 215 -18.08 -42.74 -1.48
N ASP A 216 -19.15 -41.99 -1.23
CA ASP A 216 -20.01 -41.37 -2.28
C ASP A 216 -19.26 -40.14 -2.86
N TYR A 217 -18.14 -40.43 -3.53
CA TYR A 217 -17.17 -39.44 -3.95
C TYR A 217 -17.37 -39.06 -5.41
N THR A 218 -17.76 -37.80 -5.64
CA THR A 218 -17.90 -37.21 -6.99
C THR A 218 -16.90 -36.05 -7.12
N PRO A 219 -15.62 -36.35 -7.43
CA PRO A 219 -14.61 -35.31 -7.56
C PRO A 219 -14.82 -34.46 -8.81
N VAL A 220 -14.58 -33.18 -8.71
CA VAL A 220 -14.20 -32.36 -9.86
C VAL A 220 -12.69 -32.29 -9.92
N ILE A 221 -12.12 -32.56 -11.08
CA ILE A 221 -10.68 -32.41 -11.33
C ILE A 221 -10.50 -31.26 -12.31
N VAL A 222 -9.63 -30.34 -11.95
CA VAL A 222 -9.21 -29.23 -12.80
C VAL A 222 -7.78 -29.49 -13.28
N SER A 223 -7.55 -29.42 -14.58
CA SER A 223 -6.20 -29.45 -15.15
C SER A 223 -5.55 -28.08 -15.12
N ASP A 224 -4.25 -28.06 -15.30
CA ASP A 224 -3.54 -26.83 -15.64
C ASP A 224 -3.92 -26.37 -17.07
N PHE A 225 -3.75 -25.05 -17.33
CA PHE A 225 -3.88 -24.50 -18.68
C PHE A 225 -2.67 -24.91 -19.53
N LYS A 226 -2.95 -25.49 -20.68
CA LYS A 226 -1.92 -25.83 -21.68
C LYS A 226 -2.31 -25.35 -23.04
N ASP A 227 -1.32 -25.11 -23.89
CA ASP A 227 -1.57 -24.73 -25.28
C ASP A 227 -2.16 -25.91 -26.04
N GLU A 228 -3.34 -25.71 -26.62
CA GLU A 228 -4.00 -26.62 -27.53
C GLU A 228 -4.33 -25.86 -28.82
N ASN A 229 -3.50 -26.04 -29.85
CA ASN A 229 -3.65 -25.39 -31.16
C ASN A 229 -3.67 -23.84 -31.08
N GLY A 230 -2.73 -23.24 -30.32
CA GLY A 230 -2.59 -21.80 -30.17
C GLY A 230 -3.60 -21.17 -29.19
N LYS A 231 -4.30 -21.99 -28.41
CA LYS A 231 -5.22 -21.54 -27.36
C LYS A 231 -4.91 -22.22 -26.04
N GLN A 232 -4.65 -21.42 -25.02
CA GLN A 232 -4.51 -21.96 -23.68
C GLN A 232 -5.86 -22.39 -23.13
N THR A 233 -5.96 -23.66 -22.76
CA THR A 233 -7.19 -24.28 -22.26
C THR A 233 -6.90 -25.19 -21.08
N ALA A 234 -7.83 -25.20 -20.13
CA ALA A 234 -7.88 -26.18 -19.06
C ALA A 234 -9.09 -27.11 -19.26
N TRP A 235 -9.03 -28.25 -18.62
CA TRP A 235 -10.13 -29.22 -18.63
C TRP A 235 -10.62 -29.45 -17.20
N LEU A 236 -11.94 -29.34 -17.03
CA LEU A 236 -12.60 -29.75 -15.80
C LEU A 236 -13.35 -31.05 -16.07
N GLY A 237 -13.16 -32.01 -15.21
CA GLY A 237 -13.80 -33.31 -15.35
C GLY A 237 -14.50 -33.78 -14.09
N ALA A 238 -15.67 -34.38 -14.24
CA ALA A 238 -16.39 -35.00 -13.14
C ALA A 238 -17.12 -36.26 -13.58
N PRO A 239 -17.30 -37.27 -12.69
CA PRO A 239 -18.04 -38.46 -12.99
C PRO A 239 -19.55 -38.18 -12.96
N ILE A 240 -20.28 -38.79 -13.89
CA ILE A 240 -21.74 -38.88 -13.86
C ILE A 240 -22.12 -40.17 -13.15
N VAL A 241 -22.65 -40.00 -11.94
CA VAL A 241 -23.02 -41.11 -11.05
C VAL A 241 -24.51 -41.06 -10.79
N GLN A 242 -25.19 -42.16 -11.01
CA GLN A 242 -26.62 -42.30 -10.72
C GLN A 242 -26.85 -43.54 -9.85
N GLN A 243 -27.58 -43.38 -8.75
CA GLN A 243 -27.85 -44.45 -7.79
C GLN A 243 -26.58 -45.23 -7.35
N GLY A 244 -25.48 -44.51 -7.12
CA GLY A 244 -24.20 -45.10 -6.76
C GLY A 244 -23.42 -45.76 -7.91
N TYR A 245 -23.92 -45.82 -9.12
CA TYR A 245 -23.24 -46.41 -10.27
C TYR A 245 -22.61 -45.34 -11.17
N LEU A 246 -21.34 -45.56 -11.54
CA LEU A 246 -20.65 -44.73 -12.52
C LEU A 246 -21.20 -45.05 -13.93
N HIS A 247 -21.73 -44.03 -14.59
CA HIS A 247 -22.25 -44.17 -15.95
C HIS A 247 -21.27 -43.67 -17.01
N SER A 248 -20.70 -42.51 -16.80
CA SER A 248 -19.81 -41.82 -17.73
C SER A 248 -19.07 -40.67 -16.99
N TYR A 249 -18.33 -39.93 -17.75
CA TYR A 249 -17.66 -38.70 -17.28
C TYR A 249 -18.07 -37.54 -18.15
N ALA A 250 -18.21 -36.37 -17.56
CA ALA A 250 -18.33 -35.11 -18.28
C ALA A 250 -16.99 -34.34 -18.19
N MET A 251 -16.52 -33.87 -19.34
CA MET A 251 -15.32 -33.06 -19.46
C MET A 251 -15.69 -31.70 -20.03
N PHE A 252 -15.30 -30.64 -19.37
CA PHE A 252 -15.59 -29.28 -19.75
C PHE A 252 -14.30 -28.59 -20.16
N ARG A 253 -14.32 -27.93 -21.30
CA ARG A 253 -13.19 -27.16 -21.80
C ARG A 253 -13.31 -25.72 -21.34
N LEU A 254 -12.38 -25.27 -20.54
CA LEU A 254 -12.32 -23.91 -20.01
C LEU A 254 -11.24 -23.11 -20.73
N PRO A 255 -11.60 -22.08 -21.52
CA PRO A 255 -10.63 -21.20 -22.14
C PRO A 255 -10.04 -20.26 -21.08
N ILE A 256 -8.81 -19.82 -21.29
CA ILE A 256 -8.10 -18.94 -20.37
C ILE A 256 -8.71 -17.52 -20.25
N ASN A 257 -9.68 -17.19 -21.11
CA ASN A 257 -10.27 -15.86 -21.21
C ASN A 257 -10.84 -15.32 -19.89
N GLY A 258 -11.43 -16.20 -19.07
CA GLY A 258 -11.96 -15.83 -17.75
C GLY A 258 -10.86 -15.35 -16.81
N ILE A 259 -9.77 -16.12 -16.70
CA ILE A 259 -8.58 -15.76 -15.91
C ILE A 259 -7.94 -14.48 -16.46
N THR A 260 -7.80 -14.38 -17.80
CA THR A 260 -7.22 -13.18 -18.43
C THR A 260 -8.00 -11.92 -18.10
N LYS A 261 -9.33 -11.97 -18.08
CA LYS A 261 -10.15 -10.82 -17.66
C LYS A 261 -9.90 -10.42 -16.21
N LEU A 262 -9.86 -11.39 -15.30
CA LEU A 262 -9.58 -11.13 -13.87
C LEU A 262 -8.22 -10.46 -13.66
N ILE A 263 -7.23 -10.83 -14.46
CA ILE A 263 -5.89 -10.25 -14.39
C ILE A 263 -5.84 -8.86 -15.06
N ALA A 264 -6.51 -8.68 -16.20
CA ALA A 264 -6.43 -7.48 -17.04
C ALA A 264 -7.12 -6.24 -16.45
N ASP A 265 -8.13 -6.40 -15.61
CA ASP A 265 -8.95 -5.27 -15.13
C ASP A 265 -8.19 -4.25 -14.27
N LEU A 266 -7.06 -4.62 -13.67
CA LEU A 266 -6.21 -3.70 -12.90
C LEU A 266 -5.12 -3.03 -13.74
N ASN A 267 -4.74 -3.61 -14.87
CA ASN A 267 -3.63 -3.10 -15.68
C ASN A 267 -3.98 -1.81 -16.46
N LYS A 268 -5.25 -1.40 -16.48
CA LYS A 268 -5.69 -0.21 -17.25
C LYS A 268 -5.50 1.12 -16.53
N SER A 269 -5.40 1.12 -15.21
CA SER A 269 -5.35 2.37 -14.41
C SER A 269 -4.10 2.52 -13.52
N SER A 270 -3.29 1.49 -13.40
CA SER A 270 -2.03 1.52 -12.64
C SER A 270 -0.98 0.74 -13.40
N ASN A 271 0.28 1.20 -13.35
CA ASN A 271 1.41 0.50 -13.94
C ASN A 271 1.76 -0.82 -13.20
N ILE A 272 0.83 -1.33 -12.40
CA ILE A 272 0.93 -2.61 -11.72
C ILE A 272 0.64 -3.71 -12.74
N GLN A 273 1.57 -4.63 -12.88
CA GLN A 273 1.41 -5.81 -13.70
C GLN A 273 1.06 -7.01 -12.82
N THR A 274 0.08 -7.78 -13.26
CA THR A 274 -0.29 -9.03 -12.61
C THR A 274 0.00 -10.17 -13.56
N LEU A 275 0.76 -11.13 -13.09
CA LEU A 275 1.20 -12.30 -13.83
C LEU A 275 0.74 -13.56 -13.11
N LEU A 276 0.30 -14.53 -13.87
CA LEU A 276 -0.01 -15.87 -13.38
C LEU A 276 0.82 -16.86 -14.19
N VAL A 277 1.64 -17.65 -13.52
CA VAL A 277 2.65 -18.52 -14.14
C VAL A 277 2.50 -19.93 -13.60
N GLY A 278 2.53 -20.92 -14.49
CA GLY A 278 2.47 -22.32 -14.10
C GLY A 278 3.82 -22.91 -13.67
N ASP A 279 3.80 -24.17 -13.29
CA ASP A 279 4.98 -24.96 -12.92
C ASP A 279 5.98 -25.18 -14.07
N ASP A 280 5.53 -24.98 -15.30
CA ASP A 280 6.34 -24.97 -16.52
C ASP A 280 6.96 -23.61 -16.84
N HIS A 281 6.84 -22.62 -15.94
CA HIS A 281 7.27 -21.22 -16.10
C HIS A 281 6.60 -20.49 -17.28
N LEU A 282 5.51 -21.02 -17.79
CA LEU A 282 4.73 -20.37 -18.85
C LEU A 282 3.58 -19.56 -18.26
N PRO A 283 3.26 -18.41 -18.87
CA PRO A 283 2.17 -17.57 -18.39
C PRO A 283 0.81 -18.24 -18.58
N ARG A 284 -0.08 -18.01 -17.62
CA ARG A 284 -1.48 -18.43 -17.64
C ARG A 284 -2.39 -17.22 -17.91
N SER A 285 -2.01 -16.38 -18.87
CA SER A 285 -2.82 -15.24 -19.32
C SER A 285 -2.50 -14.90 -20.77
N LEU A 286 -3.51 -14.46 -21.54
CA LEU A 286 -3.33 -13.98 -22.92
C LEU A 286 -2.80 -12.56 -23.01
N ALA A 287 -2.72 -11.84 -21.87
CA ALA A 287 -2.33 -10.43 -21.85
C ALA A 287 -0.85 -10.21 -22.21
N HIS A 288 -0.04 -11.27 -22.21
CA HIS A 288 1.39 -11.21 -22.50
C HIS A 288 1.73 -12.29 -23.52
N SER A 289 1.94 -11.88 -24.76
CA SER A 289 2.54 -12.73 -25.79
C SER A 289 3.95 -13.15 -25.33
N GLN A 290 4.37 -14.35 -25.69
CA GLN A 290 5.62 -15.00 -25.26
C GLN A 290 6.92 -14.15 -25.40
N GLU A 291 6.87 -13.05 -26.13
CA GLU A 291 8.06 -12.20 -26.41
C GLU A 291 8.34 -11.09 -25.39
N SER A 292 7.49 -10.88 -24.39
CA SER A 292 7.58 -9.66 -23.54
C SER A 292 7.52 -9.88 -22.04
N ILE A 293 7.64 -11.12 -21.54
CA ILE A 293 7.56 -11.36 -20.11
C ILE A 293 8.96 -11.18 -19.50
N ASN A 294 9.17 -9.97 -18.97
CA ASN A 294 10.37 -9.66 -18.17
C ASN A 294 10.23 -10.21 -16.75
N LEU A 295 10.08 -11.52 -16.64
CA LEU A 295 9.76 -12.20 -15.39
C LEU A 295 11.03 -12.41 -14.55
N SER A 296 10.98 -12.09 -13.27
CA SER A 296 12.01 -12.56 -12.35
C SER A 296 11.79 -14.05 -12.04
N LEU A 297 12.66 -14.92 -12.56
CA LEU A 297 12.58 -16.37 -12.34
C LEU A 297 12.67 -16.72 -10.85
N ASP A 298 13.46 -15.99 -10.08
CA ASP A 298 13.58 -16.17 -8.63
C ASP A 298 12.25 -16.00 -7.89
N VAL A 299 11.44 -15.02 -8.31
CA VAL A 299 10.11 -14.77 -7.74
C VAL A 299 9.14 -15.90 -8.09
N VAL A 300 9.20 -16.40 -9.32
CA VAL A 300 8.37 -17.53 -9.78
C VAL A 300 8.70 -18.78 -8.97
N ASP A 301 9.99 -19.11 -8.87
CA ASP A 301 10.44 -20.31 -8.16
C ASP A 301 10.06 -20.29 -6.68
N LYS A 302 10.19 -19.13 -6.01
CA LYS A 302 9.77 -18.97 -4.61
C LYS A 302 8.25 -19.14 -4.44
N ALA A 303 7.46 -18.52 -5.32
CA ALA A 303 6.02 -18.68 -5.28
C ALA A 303 5.60 -20.13 -5.53
N LEU A 304 6.19 -20.81 -6.52
CA LEU A 304 5.92 -22.24 -6.81
C LEU A 304 6.37 -23.15 -5.67
N ALA A 305 7.41 -22.76 -4.91
CA ALA A 305 7.86 -23.47 -3.70
C ALA A 305 6.92 -23.29 -2.50
N GLY A 306 5.84 -22.51 -2.64
CA GLY A 306 4.86 -22.29 -1.57
C GLY A 306 5.08 -21.01 -0.75
N GLU A 307 6.03 -20.16 -1.12
CA GLU A 307 6.32 -18.94 -0.39
C GLU A 307 5.34 -17.82 -0.76
N THR A 308 4.92 -17.07 0.26
CA THR A 308 4.13 -15.85 0.09
C THR A 308 4.89 -14.69 0.72
N ALA A 309 5.30 -13.73 -0.09
CA ALA A 309 6.06 -12.58 0.38
C ALA A 309 5.92 -11.37 -0.56
N VAL A 310 6.57 -10.28 -0.17
CA VAL A 310 6.79 -9.09 -0.99
C VAL A 310 8.25 -8.66 -0.84
N GLY A 311 8.88 -8.24 -1.92
CA GLY A 311 10.27 -7.82 -1.90
C GLY A 311 10.69 -7.13 -3.20
N THR A 312 11.95 -6.70 -3.23
CA THR A 312 12.57 -6.13 -4.43
C THR A 312 13.41 -7.20 -5.12
N PHE A 313 13.23 -7.33 -6.42
CA PHE A 313 13.86 -8.32 -7.28
C PHE A 313 14.33 -7.66 -8.58
N ASN A 314 15.16 -8.35 -9.34
CA ASN A 314 15.49 -7.94 -10.69
C ASN A 314 14.71 -8.80 -11.70
N ASN A 315 14.15 -8.14 -12.72
CA ASN A 315 13.55 -8.85 -13.84
C ASN A 315 14.63 -9.35 -14.82
N THR A 316 14.25 -10.06 -15.87
CA THR A 316 15.18 -10.58 -16.89
C THR A 316 15.97 -9.52 -17.65
N GLN A 317 15.55 -8.24 -17.57
CA GLN A 317 16.28 -7.10 -18.17
C GLN A 317 17.13 -6.36 -17.13
N ASP A 318 17.38 -6.97 -15.97
CA ASP A 318 18.13 -6.37 -14.86
C ASP A 318 17.53 -5.05 -14.33
N GLN A 319 16.21 -4.91 -14.46
CA GLN A 319 15.49 -3.77 -13.89
C GLN A 319 14.92 -4.16 -12.54
N ALA A 320 15.11 -3.31 -11.54
CA ALA A 320 14.55 -3.52 -10.21
C ALA A 320 13.00 -3.36 -10.22
N ILE A 321 12.33 -4.35 -9.67
CA ILE A 321 10.88 -4.42 -9.52
C ILE A 321 10.54 -4.70 -8.05
N ILE A 322 9.44 -4.17 -7.58
CA ILE A 322 8.82 -4.60 -6.33
C ILE A 322 7.75 -5.61 -6.70
N ALA A 323 7.88 -6.83 -6.19
CA ALA A 323 6.95 -7.91 -6.49
C ALA A 323 6.34 -8.49 -5.21
N ALA A 324 5.01 -8.58 -5.19
CA ALA A 324 4.26 -9.36 -4.21
C ALA A 324 3.82 -10.66 -4.87
N TYR A 325 4.15 -11.79 -4.28
CA TYR A 325 3.88 -13.10 -4.87
C TYR A 325 3.27 -14.06 -3.86
N THR A 326 2.54 -15.04 -4.40
CA THR A 326 1.87 -16.09 -3.62
C THR A 326 1.59 -17.29 -4.50
N PRO A 327 1.58 -18.52 -3.97
CA PRO A 327 1.10 -19.68 -4.71
C PRO A 327 -0.44 -19.68 -4.81
N ILE A 328 -0.93 -20.25 -5.89
CA ILE A 328 -2.31 -20.72 -5.99
C ILE A 328 -2.23 -22.24 -6.16
N GLU A 329 -2.55 -22.95 -5.11
CA GLU A 329 -2.49 -24.41 -5.10
C GLU A 329 -3.76 -25.00 -5.70
N LEU A 330 -3.63 -25.74 -6.77
CA LEU A 330 -4.66 -26.59 -7.32
C LEU A 330 -4.34 -28.05 -7.02
N LYS A 331 -5.30 -28.91 -7.08
CA LYS A 331 -5.11 -30.34 -6.76
C LYS A 331 -3.98 -31.01 -7.58
N TYR A 332 -3.73 -30.55 -8.80
CA TYR A 332 -2.78 -31.13 -9.75
C TYR A 332 -1.85 -30.13 -10.43
N ALA A 333 -1.85 -28.91 -9.99
CA ALA A 333 -0.96 -27.85 -10.50
C ALA A 333 -0.75 -26.79 -9.41
N THR A 334 0.37 -26.12 -9.44
CA THR A 334 0.60 -24.92 -8.62
C THR A 334 0.88 -23.77 -9.56
N TRP A 335 0.23 -22.63 -9.30
CA TRP A 335 0.49 -21.40 -10.04
C TRP A 335 1.15 -20.38 -9.14
N ALA A 336 2.10 -19.67 -9.68
CA ALA A 336 2.67 -18.47 -9.07
C ALA A 336 1.82 -17.26 -9.50
N LEU A 337 1.17 -16.61 -8.56
CA LEU A 337 0.56 -15.30 -8.77
C LEU A 337 1.56 -14.23 -8.33
N ILE A 338 1.91 -13.34 -9.25
CA ILE A 338 2.87 -12.28 -9.06
C ILE A 338 2.22 -10.96 -9.42
N VAL A 339 2.32 -10.00 -8.51
CA VAL A 339 1.89 -8.62 -8.73
C VAL A 339 3.13 -7.75 -8.60
N GLU A 340 3.54 -7.14 -9.70
CA GLU A 340 4.78 -6.39 -9.76
C GLU A 340 4.57 -4.95 -10.18
N LEU A 341 5.46 -4.09 -9.70
CA LEU A 341 5.54 -2.69 -10.05
C LEU A 341 7.01 -2.32 -10.26
N PRO A 342 7.39 -1.70 -11.39
CA PRO A 342 8.75 -1.22 -11.57
C PRO A 342 9.15 -0.27 -10.43
N GLU A 343 10.32 -0.49 -9.83
CA GLU A 343 10.79 0.31 -8.70
C GLU A 343 10.83 1.81 -9.04
N LYS A 344 11.27 2.12 -10.26
CA LYS A 344 11.28 3.51 -10.76
C LYS A 344 9.90 4.18 -10.72
N GLU A 345 8.84 3.42 -10.94
CA GLU A 345 7.47 3.92 -10.94
C GLU A 345 6.91 3.97 -9.52
N ALA A 346 7.19 2.96 -8.71
CA ALA A 346 6.84 2.96 -7.29
C ALA A 346 7.41 4.20 -6.58
N PHE A 347 8.64 4.57 -6.92
CA PHE A 347 9.34 5.70 -6.32
C PHE A 347 9.36 6.98 -7.18
N ALA A 348 8.68 6.99 -8.33
CA ALA A 348 8.63 8.18 -9.20
C ALA A 348 8.11 9.42 -8.47
N ARG A 349 7.11 9.26 -7.60
CA ARG A 349 6.60 10.34 -6.74
C ARG A 349 7.61 10.79 -5.71
N ILE A 350 8.40 9.86 -5.16
CA ILE A 350 9.48 10.18 -4.22
C ILE A 350 10.55 11.01 -4.90
N HIS A 351 11.04 10.58 -6.07
CA HIS A 351 12.03 11.33 -6.83
C HIS A 351 11.53 12.70 -7.30
N GLN A 352 10.24 12.82 -7.55
CA GLN A 352 9.64 14.12 -7.89
C GLN A 352 9.58 15.03 -6.65
N LEU A 353 9.22 14.48 -5.50
CA LEU A 353 9.25 15.20 -4.21
C LEU A 353 10.67 15.57 -3.81
N GLU A 354 11.65 14.68 -3.98
CA GLU A 354 13.07 14.96 -3.75
C GLU A 354 13.56 16.14 -4.60
N LYS A 355 13.23 16.16 -5.91
CA LYS A 355 13.58 17.28 -6.78
C LYS A 355 12.97 18.60 -6.34
N ILE A 356 11.65 18.58 -6.04
CA ILE A 356 10.96 19.78 -5.53
C ILE A 356 11.62 20.22 -4.22
N PHE A 357 11.92 19.28 -3.37
CA PHE A 357 12.54 19.54 -2.08
C PHE A 357 13.94 20.13 -2.21
N VAL A 358 14.78 19.59 -3.10
CA VAL A 358 16.11 20.15 -3.41
C VAL A 358 15.99 21.59 -3.93
N ILE A 359 15.00 21.85 -4.80
CA ILE A 359 14.74 23.19 -5.32
C ILE A 359 14.32 24.14 -4.20
N VAL A 360 13.41 23.72 -3.32
CA VAL A 360 12.95 24.51 -2.16
C VAL A 360 14.11 24.77 -1.20
N MET A 361 14.94 23.75 -0.92
CA MET A 361 16.12 23.89 -0.06
C MET A 361 17.14 24.87 -0.66
N LEU A 362 17.45 24.73 -1.95
CA LEU A 362 18.35 25.66 -2.61
C LEU A 362 17.81 27.10 -2.59
N THR A 363 16.52 27.25 -2.85
CA THR A 363 15.85 28.56 -2.77
C THR A 363 15.91 29.15 -1.36
N ALA A 364 15.65 28.33 -0.33
CA ALA A 364 15.74 28.74 1.06
C ALA A 364 17.17 29.13 1.45
N ILE A 365 18.18 28.35 1.02
CA ILE A 365 19.60 28.67 1.25
C ILE A 365 19.97 30.01 0.61
N ILE A 366 19.56 30.22 -0.64
CA ILE A 366 19.81 31.48 -1.36
C ILE A 366 19.13 32.65 -0.64
N LEU A 367 17.87 32.49 -0.22
CA LEU A 367 17.15 33.53 0.53
C LEU A 367 17.81 33.83 1.87
N VAL A 368 18.22 32.81 2.62
CA VAL A 368 18.94 32.95 3.87
C VAL A 368 20.30 33.65 3.65
N PHE A 369 21.01 33.24 2.59
CA PHE A 369 22.29 33.87 2.23
C PHE A 369 22.12 35.35 1.89
N VAL A 370 21.14 35.68 1.05
CA VAL A 370 20.83 37.06 0.66
C VAL A 370 20.37 37.86 1.88
N ALA A 371 19.47 37.29 2.67
CA ALA A 371 18.99 37.96 3.91
C ALA A 371 20.13 38.17 4.91
N SER A 372 20.98 37.16 5.12
CA SER A 372 22.14 37.23 6.00
C SER A 372 23.15 38.30 5.52
N HIS A 373 23.44 38.31 4.21
CA HIS A 373 24.32 39.33 3.61
C HIS A 373 23.74 40.73 3.74
N TYR A 374 22.43 40.88 3.43
CA TYR A 374 21.74 42.16 3.56
C TYR A 374 21.70 42.63 5.01
N LEU A 375 21.31 41.73 5.93
CA LEU A 375 21.23 42.04 7.37
C LEU A 375 22.61 42.37 7.94
N SER A 376 23.65 41.61 7.55
CA SER A 376 25.04 41.89 7.95
C SER A 376 25.50 43.25 7.46
N ASN A 377 25.25 43.61 6.22
CA ASN A 377 25.62 44.92 5.69
C ASN A 377 24.74 46.03 6.24
N PHE A 378 23.45 45.79 6.42
CA PHE A 378 22.48 46.77 6.87
C PHE A 378 22.65 47.14 8.36
N ILE A 379 22.94 46.11 9.20
CA ILE A 379 23.09 46.30 10.65
C ILE A 379 24.55 46.44 11.05
N THR A 380 25.42 45.53 10.61
CA THR A 380 26.79 45.44 11.12
C THR A 380 27.70 46.54 10.56
N SER A 381 27.56 46.87 9.27
CA SER A 381 28.42 47.91 8.67
C SER A 381 28.23 49.31 9.31
N PRO A 382 26.97 49.77 9.50
CA PRO A 382 26.73 51.05 10.22
C PRO A 382 27.17 51.02 11.68
N LEU A 383 26.90 49.89 12.40
CA LEU A 383 27.33 49.72 13.78
C LEU A 383 28.86 49.71 13.91
N LEU A 384 29.56 49.05 12.97
CA LEU A 384 31.03 49.09 12.94
C LEU A 384 31.58 50.49 12.66
N LYS A 385 30.95 51.26 11.78
CA LYS A 385 31.31 52.66 11.55
C LYS A 385 31.09 53.49 12.80
N LEU A 386 29.98 53.28 13.51
CA LEU A 386 29.69 53.93 14.78
C LEU A 386 30.67 53.52 15.87
N THR A 387 31.00 52.22 15.98
CA THR A 387 32.03 51.72 16.93
C THR A 387 33.39 52.34 16.62
N TRP A 388 33.78 52.42 15.35
CA TRP A 388 35.03 53.07 14.96
C TRP A 388 35.03 54.56 15.26
N ALA A 389 33.92 55.26 15.03
CA ALA A 389 33.78 56.65 15.42
C ALA A 389 33.84 56.80 16.92
N ALA A 390 33.25 55.88 17.70
CA ALA A 390 33.33 55.87 19.17
C ALA A 390 34.77 55.64 19.69
N GLU A 391 35.53 54.71 19.08
CA GLU A 391 36.93 54.48 19.41
C GLU A 391 37.79 55.73 19.12
N LYS A 392 37.50 56.43 17.99
CA LYS A 392 38.19 57.69 17.69
C LYS A 392 37.91 58.77 18.73
N VAL A 393 36.64 58.95 19.09
CA VAL A 393 36.23 59.90 20.16
C VAL A 393 36.87 59.52 21.50
N SER A 394 36.90 58.19 21.83
CA SER A 394 37.57 57.70 23.06
C SER A 394 39.09 57.95 23.06
N ALA A 395 39.71 57.98 21.88
CA ALA A 395 41.12 58.28 21.69
C ALA A 395 41.43 59.84 21.68
N GLY A 396 40.39 60.66 21.89
CA GLY A 396 40.51 62.09 21.86
C GLY A 396 40.48 62.74 20.47
N ASP A 397 40.29 61.94 19.41
CA ASP A 397 40.13 62.40 18.01
C ASP A 397 38.67 62.79 17.77
N LEU A 398 38.36 64.07 17.92
CA LEU A 398 37.04 64.65 17.77
C LEU A 398 36.77 65.22 16.36
N ASP A 399 37.67 64.97 15.39
CA ASP A 399 37.47 65.43 14.03
C ASP A 399 36.24 64.74 13.33
N GLU A 400 35.62 65.44 12.36
CA GLU A 400 34.39 64.99 11.71
C GLU A 400 34.56 63.62 11.10
N THR A 401 33.91 62.63 11.71
CA THR A 401 33.72 61.32 11.10
C THR A 401 32.41 61.36 10.32
N MET A 402 32.46 61.12 8.99
CA MET A 402 31.25 60.99 8.17
C MET A 402 30.42 59.77 8.62
N ILE A 403 29.50 60.01 9.53
CA ILE A 403 28.47 59.04 9.91
C ILE A 403 27.23 59.37 9.05
N ASN A 404 26.70 58.36 8.33
CA ASN A 404 25.51 58.58 7.51
C ASN A 404 24.30 58.81 8.42
N THR A 405 23.86 60.05 8.53
CA THR A 405 22.74 60.52 9.37
C THR A 405 21.39 60.51 8.63
N GLU A 406 21.35 60.10 7.35
CA GLU A 406 20.11 60.07 6.53
C GLU A 406 19.20 58.87 6.82
N ARG A 407 19.66 57.90 7.63
CA ARG A 407 18.83 56.73 7.98
C ARG A 407 17.69 57.13 8.92
N LYS A 408 16.51 56.60 8.64
CA LYS A 408 15.29 56.87 9.42
C LYS A 408 14.98 55.80 10.48
N ASP A 409 15.84 54.77 10.62
CA ASP A 409 15.72 53.69 11.59
C ASP A 409 16.48 53.98 12.91
N GLU A 410 16.44 53.00 13.80
CA GLU A 410 17.10 53.09 15.13
C GLU A 410 18.60 53.28 15.00
N ILE A 411 19.22 52.73 13.95
CA ILE A 411 20.66 52.91 13.68
C ILE A 411 20.94 54.34 13.19
N GLY A 412 20.06 54.89 12.35
CA GLY A 412 20.15 56.29 11.94
C GLY A 412 19.94 57.24 13.11
N ARG A 413 19.00 56.94 13.99
CA ARG A 413 18.80 57.69 15.24
C ARG A 413 20.04 57.58 16.15
N LEU A 414 20.65 56.39 16.23
CA LEU A 414 21.88 56.17 16.95
C LEU A 414 23.04 56.97 16.34
N ALA A 415 23.15 57.00 15.02
CA ALA A 415 24.16 57.78 14.29
C ALA A 415 24.00 59.30 14.55
N VAL A 416 22.76 59.80 14.46
CA VAL A 416 22.44 61.19 14.79
C VAL A 416 22.70 61.48 16.28
N SER A 417 22.35 60.53 17.13
CA SER A 417 22.62 60.69 18.58
C SER A 417 24.13 60.68 18.90
N PHE A 418 24.87 59.86 18.16
CA PHE A 418 26.32 59.81 18.25
C PHE A 418 26.95 61.12 17.75
N GLU A 419 26.50 61.64 16.63
CA GLU A 419 26.95 62.97 16.12
C GLU A 419 26.60 64.06 17.08
N ARG A 420 25.42 64.07 17.70
CA ARG A 420 25.06 65.00 18.74
C ARG A 420 25.92 64.84 19.98
N MET A 421 26.20 63.57 20.35
CA MET A 421 27.11 63.29 21.48
C MET A 421 28.52 63.77 21.19
N GLN A 422 29.05 63.51 19.98
CA GLN A 422 30.36 64.00 19.55
C GLN A 422 30.40 65.54 19.57
N ARG A 423 29.37 66.20 19.08
CA ARG A 423 29.21 67.65 19.14
C ARG A 423 29.11 68.14 20.60
N SER A 424 28.29 67.45 21.42
CA SER A 424 28.16 67.79 22.86
C SER A 424 29.43 67.55 23.64
N ILE A 425 30.18 66.46 23.33
CA ILE A 425 31.52 66.23 23.92
C ILE A 425 32.47 67.30 23.44
N ARG A 426 32.44 67.73 22.20
CA ARG A 426 33.23 68.83 21.69
C ARG A 426 32.85 70.10 22.35
N GLU A 427 31.58 70.40 22.49
CA GLU A 427 31.04 71.55 23.20
C GLU A 427 31.29 71.47 24.73
N LYS A 428 31.16 70.22 25.30
CA LYS A 428 31.39 69.98 26.71
C LYS A 428 32.85 69.77 27.06
N MET A 429 33.72 69.31 26.15
CA MET A 429 35.16 69.43 26.37
C MET A 429 35.59 70.92 26.45
N GLN A 430 34.88 71.75 25.73
CA GLN A 430 35.00 73.22 25.98
C GLN A 430 34.31 73.61 27.27
N LEU A 431 33.28 72.84 27.69
CA LEU A 431 32.50 73.09 28.89
C LEU A 431 32.89 72.22 30.13
N ILE A 432 33.72 71.16 29.95
CA ILE A 432 34.23 70.27 31.02
C ILE A 432 35.11 71.04 32.01
N LYS A 433 35.23 72.28 31.76
CA LYS A 433 35.57 73.17 32.84
C LYS A 433 34.41 73.39 33.84
N SER A 434 33.26 72.89 33.62
CA SER A 434 32.13 72.95 34.55
C SER A 434 31.40 71.62 34.63
N GLN A 435 31.57 70.95 35.71
CA GLN A 435 31.08 69.63 36.13
C GLN A 435 29.54 69.46 36.14
N ASN A 436 29.11 68.26 36.04
CA ASN A 436 27.87 67.66 36.56
C ASN A 436 26.64 67.42 35.64
N GLY A 437 26.83 67.10 34.36
CA GLY A 437 25.62 66.75 33.57
C GLY A 437 25.47 65.30 33.11
N GLU A 438 26.47 64.49 33.35
CA GLU A 438 26.60 63.21 32.58
C GLU A 438 25.88 61.99 33.17
N LEU A 439 25.30 62.11 34.36
CA LEU A 439 24.72 60.91 35.02
C LEU A 439 23.24 60.64 34.69
N GLU A 440 22.51 61.64 34.23
CA GLU A 440 21.04 61.47 33.97
C GLU A 440 20.67 60.85 32.62
N ASP A 441 21.51 60.98 31.57
CA ASP A 441 21.15 60.50 30.26
C ASP A 441 21.35 58.95 30.05
N ASN A 442 22.27 58.39 30.84
CA ASN A 442 22.54 56.95 30.79
C ASN A 442 21.35 56.07 31.34
N LEU A 443 20.64 56.65 32.34
CA LEU A 443 19.50 55.95 32.97
C LEU A 443 18.30 55.81 32.06
N LYS A 444 18.04 56.76 31.16
CA LYS A 444 16.92 56.73 30.24
C LYS A 444 17.07 55.69 29.11
N THR A 445 18.33 55.41 28.71
CA THR A 445 18.62 54.45 27.64
C THR A 445 18.37 53.02 28.10
N ILE A 446 18.70 52.70 29.35
CA ILE A 446 18.51 51.35 29.93
C ILE A 446 17.02 51.04 30.13
N GLN A 447 16.24 52.06 30.49
CA GLN A 447 14.81 51.88 30.70
C GLN A 447 14.08 51.55 29.40
N LYS A 448 14.48 52.19 28.29
CA LYS A 448 13.86 51.97 26.98
C LYS A 448 14.18 50.60 26.38
N GLN A 449 15.39 50.08 26.60
CA GLN A 449 15.77 48.75 26.17
C GLN A 449 14.98 47.62 26.87
N ASN A 450 14.60 47.87 28.13
CA ASN A 450 13.80 46.90 28.88
C ASN A 450 12.36 46.79 28.38
N GLU A 451 11.79 47.88 27.88
CA GLU A 451 10.42 47.87 27.32
C GLU A 451 10.36 47.16 25.98
N GLU A 452 11.37 47.31 25.11
CA GLU A 452 11.42 46.62 23.80
C GLU A 452 11.61 45.10 23.96
N LEU A 453 12.36 44.65 24.97
CA LEU A 453 12.55 43.21 25.25
C LEU A 453 11.26 42.55 25.75
N GLN A 454 10.45 43.27 26.53
CA GLN A 454 9.15 42.78 27.01
C GLN A 454 8.13 42.66 25.86
N LEU A 455 8.16 43.56 24.89
CA LEU A 455 7.25 43.54 23.75
C LEU A 455 7.55 42.38 22.81
N ALA A 456 8.82 42.11 22.53
CA ALA A 456 9.26 41.01 21.68
C ALA A 456 8.85 39.63 22.26
N ASN A 457 8.92 39.47 23.58
CA ASN A 457 8.49 38.24 24.23
C ASN A 457 6.97 38.04 24.15
N LYS A 458 6.19 39.11 24.29
CA LYS A 458 4.72 39.02 24.22
C LYS A 458 4.20 38.62 22.84
N LEU A 459 4.77 39.18 21.78
CA LEU A 459 4.40 38.82 20.39
C LEU A 459 4.72 37.38 20.03
N LYS A 460 5.83 36.84 20.57
CA LYS A 460 6.21 35.44 20.37
C LYS A 460 5.21 34.45 20.98
N ASP A 461 4.71 34.79 22.18
CA ASP A 461 3.77 33.89 22.89
C ASP A 461 2.38 33.90 22.21
N GLU A 462 1.95 35.07 21.75
CA GLU A 462 0.70 35.21 21.02
C GLU A 462 0.71 34.46 19.66
N PHE A 463 1.85 34.52 18.96
CA PHE A 463 2.03 33.76 17.68
C PHE A 463 1.93 32.25 17.89
N LEU A 464 2.57 31.71 18.93
CA LEU A 464 2.54 30.26 19.19
C LEU A 464 1.16 29.77 19.61
N ALA A 465 0.43 30.55 20.43
CA ALA A 465 -0.93 30.20 20.84
C ALA A 465 -1.90 30.16 19.66
N THR A 466 -1.85 31.19 18.80
CA THR A 466 -2.73 31.31 17.63
C THR A 466 -2.43 30.22 16.62
N THR A 467 -1.16 29.98 16.28
CA THR A 467 -0.78 28.97 15.28
C THR A 467 -1.25 27.58 15.66
N SER A 468 -1.23 27.26 16.95
CA SER A 468 -1.71 25.94 17.41
C SER A 468 -3.22 25.78 17.33
N HIS A 469 -3.96 26.85 17.63
CA HIS A 469 -5.42 26.81 17.48
C HIS A 469 -5.81 26.65 16.00
N GLU A 470 -5.12 27.38 15.13
CA GLU A 470 -5.34 27.33 13.67
C GLU A 470 -4.94 25.97 13.04
N LEU A 471 -3.99 25.25 13.65
CA LEU A 471 -3.62 23.89 13.22
C LEU A 471 -4.57 22.81 13.78
N ARG A 472 -5.05 22.99 15.01
CA ARG A 472 -5.92 22.00 15.67
C ARG A 472 -7.28 21.91 14.99
N THR A 473 -7.88 23.03 14.61
CA THR A 473 -9.23 23.09 14.03
C THR A 473 -9.37 22.28 12.72
N PRO A 474 -8.52 22.50 11.68
CA PRO A 474 -8.61 21.70 10.47
C PRO A 474 -8.27 20.23 10.69
N LEU A 475 -7.36 19.95 11.63
CA LEU A 475 -6.95 18.59 11.96
C LEU A 475 -8.09 17.79 12.60
N HIS A 476 -8.78 18.36 13.60
CA HIS A 476 -9.97 17.75 14.18
C HIS A 476 -11.10 17.60 13.16
N GLY A 477 -11.24 18.57 12.23
CA GLY A 477 -12.19 18.48 11.14
C GLY A 477 -11.91 17.28 10.22
N MET A 478 -10.66 17.09 9.83
CA MET A 478 -10.26 15.94 8.99
C MET A 478 -10.47 14.60 9.70
N VAL A 479 -10.08 14.51 10.96
CA VAL A 479 -10.28 13.29 11.78
C VAL A 479 -11.77 13.00 11.93
N GLY A 480 -12.58 14.01 12.30
CA GLY A 480 -14.01 13.86 12.47
C GLY A 480 -14.75 13.44 11.20
N ILE A 481 -14.36 13.97 10.04
CA ILE A 481 -14.92 13.51 8.75
C ILE A 481 -14.55 12.04 8.49
N ALA A 482 -13.30 11.65 8.74
CA ALA A 482 -12.86 10.29 8.56
C ALA A 482 -13.58 9.31 9.51
N GLU A 483 -13.79 9.70 10.78
CA GLU A 483 -14.56 8.94 11.76
C GLU A 483 -16.05 8.82 11.37
N ALA A 484 -16.65 9.92 10.90
CA ALA A 484 -18.02 9.92 10.40
C ALA A 484 -18.20 9.01 9.18
N LEU A 485 -17.23 8.97 8.28
CA LEU A 485 -17.25 8.04 7.15
C LEU A 485 -17.15 6.58 7.61
N ILE A 486 -16.25 6.26 8.55
CA ILE A 486 -16.11 4.90 9.10
C ILE A 486 -17.37 4.44 9.83
N SER A 487 -18.04 5.35 10.56
CA SER A 487 -19.29 5.05 11.27
C SER A 487 -20.50 4.84 10.35
N GLY A 488 -20.33 5.02 9.05
CA GLY A 488 -21.37 4.77 8.07
C GLY A 488 -22.29 5.96 7.80
N ALA A 489 -21.87 7.19 8.13
CA ALA A 489 -22.66 8.40 7.90
C ALA A 489 -23.10 8.61 6.44
N ASN A 490 -22.33 8.07 5.47
CA ASN A 490 -22.61 8.14 4.04
C ASN A 490 -22.86 6.76 3.39
N GLY A 491 -23.20 5.76 4.20
CA GLY A 491 -23.44 4.39 3.75
C GLY A 491 -22.27 3.42 4.03
N PRO A 492 -22.47 2.14 3.73
CA PRO A 492 -21.44 1.13 4.02
C PRO A 492 -20.22 1.31 3.10
N ILE A 493 -19.04 1.33 3.70
CA ILE A 493 -17.77 1.44 2.99
C ILE A 493 -17.06 0.09 2.89
N PRO A 494 -16.37 -0.18 1.77
CA PRO A 494 -15.54 -1.37 1.60
C PRO A 494 -14.43 -1.47 2.64
N ALA A 495 -14.04 -2.70 3.00
CA ALA A 495 -13.04 -2.94 4.04
C ALA A 495 -11.68 -2.27 3.77
N ASN A 496 -11.29 -2.17 2.49
CA ASN A 496 -10.07 -1.48 2.06
C ASN A 496 -10.11 0.03 2.32
N GLN A 497 -11.27 0.65 2.11
CA GLN A 497 -11.45 2.08 2.37
C GLN A 497 -11.50 2.37 3.88
N LYS A 498 -12.10 1.46 4.66
CA LYS A 498 -12.10 1.56 6.12
C LYS A 498 -10.68 1.61 6.67
N TYR A 499 -9.80 0.73 6.18
CA TYR A 499 -8.39 0.71 6.57
C TYR A 499 -7.66 2.03 6.22
N GLN A 500 -7.93 2.61 5.06
CA GLN A 500 -7.34 3.92 4.68
C GLN A 500 -7.81 5.05 5.58
N LEU A 501 -9.09 5.05 5.93
CA LEU A 501 -9.67 6.04 6.85
C LEU A 501 -9.12 5.87 8.27
N ASP A 502 -8.91 4.64 8.75
CA ASP A 502 -8.25 4.36 10.02
C ASP A 502 -6.82 4.93 10.06
N ILE A 503 -6.07 4.86 8.95
CA ILE A 503 -4.75 5.48 8.84
C ILE A 503 -4.85 7.01 8.94
N ILE A 504 -5.82 7.62 8.27
CA ILE A 504 -6.04 9.08 8.33
C ILE A 504 -6.37 9.51 9.76
N ILE A 505 -7.27 8.79 10.43
CA ILE A 505 -7.66 9.06 11.82
C ILE A 505 -6.43 8.96 12.73
N ASN A 506 -5.72 7.82 12.69
CA ASN A 506 -4.55 7.61 13.54
C ASN A 506 -3.45 8.65 13.28
N SER A 507 -3.22 9.02 12.01
CA SER A 507 -2.24 10.03 11.64
C SER A 507 -2.64 11.43 12.11
N GLY A 508 -3.91 11.79 11.94
CA GLY A 508 -4.48 13.04 12.40
C GLY A 508 -4.47 13.17 13.92
N GLN A 509 -4.89 12.14 14.64
CA GLN A 509 -4.84 12.09 16.09
C GLN A 509 -3.41 12.20 16.62
N ARG A 510 -2.46 11.52 15.97
CA ARG A 510 -1.05 11.60 16.32
C ARG A 510 -0.48 13.00 16.11
N LEU A 511 -0.87 13.67 15.03
CA LEU A 511 -0.43 15.04 14.75
C LEU A 511 -1.06 16.03 15.75
N ALA A 512 -2.33 15.85 16.11
CA ALA A 512 -2.98 16.65 17.14
C ALA A 512 -2.25 16.53 18.48
N THR A 513 -1.92 15.31 18.90
CA THR A 513 -1.15 15.05 20.12
C THR A 513 0.21 15.73 20.08
N LEU A 514 0.93 15.70 18.95
CA LEU A 514 2.23 16.36 18.81
C LEU A 514 2.13 17.89 18.92
N VAL A 515 1.07 18.49 18.40
CA VAL A 515 0.80 19.93 18.52
C VAL A 515 0.51 20.29 19.98
N ASP A 516 -0.28 19.49 20.67
CA ASP A 516 -0.61 19.70 22.08
C ASP A 516 0.63 19.50 22.99
N ASP A 517 1.44 18.47 22.74
CA ASP A 517 2.69 18.22 23.47
C ASP A 517 3.69 19.37 23.30
N LEU A 518 3.79 19.94 22.08
CA LEU A 518 4.65 21.09 21.81
C LEU A 518 4.22 22.33 22.61
N LEU A 519 2.90 22.55 22.68
CA LEU A 519 2.34 23.65 23.48
C LEU A 519 2.53 23.44 24.97
N ASP A 520 2.27 22.25 25.47
CA ASP A 520 2.48 21.93 26.88
C ASP A 520 3.94 22.04 27.25
N TYR A 521 4.87 21.63 26.39
CA TYR A 521 6.32 21.85 26.59
C TYR A 521 6.66 23.34 26.69
N HIS A 522 6.06 24.15 25.79
CA HIS A 522 6.31 25.61 25.81
C HIS A 522 5.74 26.25 27.07
N LYS A 523 4.53 25.89 27.50
CA LYS A 523 3.88 26.35 28.72
C LYS A 523 4.67 25.95 29.96
N MET A 524 5.21 24.72 29.99
CA MET A 524 6.07 24.27 31.12
C MET A 524 7.37 25.07 31.21
N ARG A 525 8.04 25.34 30.08
CA ARG A 525 9.32 26.00 30.06
C ARG A 525 9.25 27.46 30.53
N TYR A 526 8.11 28.12 30.35
CA TYR A 526 7.88 29.52 30.74
C TYR A 526 7.00 29.68 31.97
N GLY A 527 6.73 28.58 32.70
CA GLY A 527 6.00 28.61 33.97
C GLY A 527 4.52 28.98 33.85
N SER A 528 3.94 28.93 32.64
CA SER A 528 2.54 29.29 32.38
C SER A 528 1.61 28.10 32.41
N LEU A 529 2.09 26.89 32.77
CA LEU A 529 1.25 25.71 32.92
C LEU A 529 0.43 25.82 34.21
N ASP A 530 -0.87 26.00 34.07
CA ASP A 530 -1.78 26.06 35.23
C ASP A 530 -2.08 24.61 35.68
N ILE A 531 -1.58 24.28 36.86
CA ILE A 531 -1.78 22.95 37.48
C ILE A 531 -2.92 23.07 38.48
N LYS A 532 -4.08 22.50 38.12
CA LYS A 532 -5.27 22.50 38.97
C LYS A 532 -5.23 21.35 39.97
N LYS A 533 -4.60 21.57 41.09
CA LYS A 533 -4.49 20.56 42.13
C LYS A 533 -5.84 20.26 42.78
N SER A 534 -6.21 19.00 42.82
CA SER A 534 -7.36 18.48 43.54
C SER A 534 -6.99 17.18 44.27
N ALA A 535 -7.87 16.69 45.11
CA ALA A 535 -7.70 15.40 45.78
C ALA A 535 -8.00 14.28 44.77
N VAL A 536 -6.98 13.49 44.45
CA VAL A 536 -7.06 12.39 43.46
C VAL A 536 -6.87 11.05 44.16
N ASP A 537 -7.75 10.14 43.89
CA ASP A 537 -7.61 8.73 44.26
C ASP A 537 -6.71 8.01 43.23
N LEU A 538 -5.48 7.69 43.67
CA LEU A 538 -4.50 7.02 42.79
C LEU A 538 -4.94 5.62 42.37
N SER A 539 -5.66 4.90 43.22
CA SER A 539 -6.14 3.55 42.90
C SER A 539 -7.20 3.60 41.80
N ALA A 540 -8.14 4.56 41.92
CA ALA A 540 -9.16 4.78 40.90
C ALA A 540 -8.56 5.26 39.60
N ALA A 541 -7.65 6.26 39.66
CA ALA A 541 -6.95 6.80 38.47
C ALA A 541 -6.14 5.70 37.76
N THR A 542 -5.42 4.87 38.52
CA THR A 542 -4.66 3.75 37.96
C THR A 542 -5.57 2.74 37.27
N SER A 543 -6.67 2.38 37.89
CA SER A 543 -7.64 1.43 37.35
C SER A 543 -8.24 1.94 36.03
N LEU A 544 -8.60 3.23 35.98
CA LEU A 544 -9.09 3.89 34.77
C LEU A 544 -8.04 3.88 33.65
N VAL A 545 -6.80 4.25 33.97
CA VAL A 545 -5.70 4.27 32.97
C VAL A 545 -5.42 2.87 32.45
N LEU A 546 -5.49 1.85 33.29
CA LEU A 546 -5.31 0.46 32.87
C LEU A 546 -6.44 -0.02 31.96
N GLU A 547 -7.68 0.31 32.28
CA GLU A 547 -8.84 0.01 31.45
C GLU A 547 -8.71 0.67 30.08
N LEU A 548 -8.38 1.96 30.05
CA LEU A 548 -8.15 2.70 28.81
C LEU A 548 -6.95 2.17 28.00
N SER A 549 -5.94 1.63 28.68
CA SER A 549 -4.74 1.09 28.02
C SER A 549 -4.90 -0.35 27.56
N HIS A 550 -5.97 -1.04 27.95
CA HIS A 550 -6.16 -2.45 27.64
C HIS A 550 -6.21 -2.74 26.13
N HIS A 551 -6.75 -1.81 25.34
CA HIS A 551 -6.78 -1.92 23.88
C HIS A 551 -5.39 -1.90 23.24
N LEU A 552 -4.37 -1.33 23.91
CA LEU A 552 -2.99 -1.27 23.41
C LEU A 552 -2.28 -2.63 23.45
N LEU A 553 -2.82 -3.59 24.21
CA LEU A 553 -2.26 -4.94 24.31
C LEU A 553 -2.38 -5.72 22.99
N GLY A 554 -3.46 -5.51 22.25
CA GLY A 554 -3.73 -6.27 21.03
C GLY A 554 -3.63 -7.78 21.30
N ASN A 555 -2.81 -8.47 20.51
CA ASN A 555 -2.56 -9.91 20.66
C ASN A 555 -1.27 -10.24 21.44
N LYS A 556 -0.68 -9.27 22.15
CA LYS A 556 0.54 -9.51 22.91
C LYS A 556 0.25 -10.38 24.14
N PRO A 557 1.07 -11.39 24.44
CA PRO A 557 0.94 -12.23 25.62
C PRO A 557 1.50 -11.53 26.87
N ILE A 558 0.92 -10.38 27.18
CA ILE A 558 1.31 -9.56 28.33
C ILE A 558 0.18 -9.58 29.35
N ARG A 559 0.53 -9.82 30.59
CA ARG A 559 -0.40 -9.70 31.72
C ARG A 559 -0.12 -8.39 32.46
N ILE A 560 -1.09 -7.53 32.55
CA ILE A 560 -1.01 -6.33 33.39
C ILE A 560 -1.54 -6.69 34.79
N ILE A 561 -0.78 -6.32 35.81
CA ILE A 561 -1.10 -6.56 37.21
C ILE A 561 -1.13 -5.22 37.91
N ASN A 562 -2.30 -4.86 38.42
CA ASN A 562 -2.43 -3.70 39.29
C ASN A 562 -2.18 -4.15 40.76
N GLN A 563 -1.14 -3.61 41.37
CA GLN A 563 -0.81 -3.84 42.78
C GLN A 563 -0.91 -2.55 43.61
N VAL A 564 -1.52 -1.49 43.04
CA VAL A 564 -1.77 -0.26 43.80
C VAL A 564 -2.79 -0.53 44.87
N PRO A 565 -2.44 -0.35 46.17
CA PRO A 565 -3.36 -0.59 47.28
C PRO A 565 -4.59 0.29 47.18
N SER A 566 -5.75 -0.27 47.46
CA SER A 566 -7.03 0.46 47.43
C SER A 566 -7.23 1.42 48.61
N ASP A 567 -6.38 1.31 49.61
CA ASP A 567 -6.38 2.13 50.82
C ASP A 567 -5.36 3.27 50.82
N LEU A 568 -4.74 3.52 49.66
CA LEU A 568 -3.90 4.70 49.43
C LEU A 568 -4.74 5.97 49.64
N GLY A 569 -4.24 6.85 50.52
CA GLY A 569 -4.88 8.14 50.73
C GLY A 569 -4.92 9.01 49.47
N LEU A 570 -5.77 10.03 49.50
CA LEU A 570 -5.88 10.99 48.38
C LEU A 570 -4.58 11.80 48.22
N VAL A 571 -4.14 11.95 46.98
CA VAL A 571 -2.96 12.72 46.61
C VAL A 571 -3.39 14.05 45.99
N SER A 572 -2.73 15.16 46.40
CA SER A 572 -2.97 16.47 45.82
C SER A 572 -2.25 16.58 44.48
N SER A 573 -2.98 16.34 43.38
CA SER A 573 -2.45 16.40 42.02
C SER A 573 -3.49 16.97 41.06
N ASP A 574 -3.08 17.30 39.85
CA ASP A 574 -3.99 17.58 38.75
C ASP A 574 -4.42 16.22 38.13
N PRO A 575 -5.72 15.86 38.19
CA PRO A 575 -6.18 14.56 37.73
C PRO A 575 -5.83 14.29 36.26
N GLN A 576 -6.05 15.26 35.41
CA GLN A 576 -5.85 15.11 33.97
C GLN A 576 -4.35 14.95 33.63
N ARG A 577 -3.49 15.71 34.28
CA ARG A 577 -2.05 15.60 34.08
C ARG A 577 -1.48 14.32 34.67
N LEU A 578 -2.01 13.89 35.80
CA LEU A 578 -1.63 12.61 36.39
C LEU A 578 -2.01 11.44 35.48
N GLU A 579 -3.23 11.44 34.99
CA GLU A 579 -3.72 10.42 34.03
C GLU A 579 -2.87 10.43 32.75
N GLN A 580 -2.54 11.59 32.22
CA GLN A 580 -1.67 11.75 31.04
C GLN A 580 -0.29 11.12 31.27
N VAL A 581 0.33 11.39 32.43
CA VAL A 581 1.63 10.80 32.77
C VAL A 581 1.54 9.29 32.89
N MET A 582 0.54 8.81 33.64
CA MET A 582 0.34 7.38 33.84
C MET A 582 0.04 6.65 32.52
N TYR A 583 -0.83 7.21 31.69
CA TYR A 583 -1.14 6.66 30.38
C TYR A 583 0.09 6.57 29.48
N ASN A 584 0.93 7.60 29.48
CA ASN A 584 2.19 7.60 28.73
C ASN A 584 3.17 6.54 29.24
N LEU A 585 3.27 6.35 30.57
CA LEU A 585 4.15 5.35 31.15
C LEU A 585 3.65 3.92 30.88
N VAL A 586 2.36 3.67 31.10
CA VAL A 586 1.72 2.37 30.85
C VAL A 586 1.77 2.04 29.36
N GLY A 587 1.45 3.01 28.51
CA GLY A 587 1.51 2.84 27.07
C GLY A 587 2.93 2.51 26.59
N ASN A 588 3.93 3.18 27.14
CA ASN A 588 5.33 2.86 26.85
C ASN A 588 5.71 1.46 27.36
N ALA A 589 5.28 1.08 28.56
CA ALA A 589 5.52 -0.25 29.10
C ALA A 589 4.90 -1.33 28.19
N ILE A 590 3.66 -1.16 27.75
CA ILE A 590 3.00 -2.09 26.82
C ILE A 590 3.71 -2.12 25.45
N LYS A 591 4.11 -0.96 24.96
CA LYS A 591 4.79 -0.83 23.66
C LYS A 591 6.12 -1.59 23.63
N TYR A 592 6.92 -1.47 24.68
CA TYR A 592 8.29 -2.01 24.74
C TYR A 592 8.37 -3.41 25.38
N THR A 593 7.28 -3.94 25.91
CA THR A 593 7.22 -5.31 26.40
C THR A 593 6.66 -6.20 25.29
N SER A 594 7.37 -7.29 25.00
CA SER A 594 6.95 -8.26 23.97
C SER A 594 6.06 -9.33 24.60
N GLU A 595 6.46 -9.85 25.76
CA GLU A 595 5.78 -10.90 26.52
C GLU A 595 6.09 -10.78 28.00
N GLY A 596 5.25 -11.33 28.84
CA GLY A 596 5.46 -11.38 30.28
C GLY A 596 4.45 -10.57 31.07
N LYS A 597 4.90 -9.78 32.04
CA LYS A 597 4.00 -9.03 32.93
C LYS A 597 4.46 -7.59 33.10
N ILE A 598 3.51 -6.67 33.16
CA ILE A 598 3.67 -5.28 33.57
C ILE A 598 2.99 -5.14 34.93
N VAL A 599 3.73 -4.68 35.92
CA VAL A 599 3.22 -4.48 37.28
C VAL A 599 3.22 -2.99 37.57
N ILE A 600 2.09 -2.48 38.05
CA ILE A 600 1.95 -1.13 38.55
C ILE A 600 1.74 -1.23 40.05
N SER A 601 2.66 -0.62 40.81
CA SER A 601 2.67 -0.65 42.27
C SER A 601 3.02 0.70 42.87
#